data_30a35bc6119229f461d5b1319d0c2e32
#
_entry.id   30a35bc6119229f461d5b1319d0c2e32
#
_cell.length_a   1.000
_cell.length_b   1.000
_cell.length_c   1.000
_cell.angle_alpha   90.00
_cell.angle_beta   90.00
_cell.angle_gamma   90.00
#
_symmetry.space_group_name_H-M   'P 1'
#
loop_
_entity.id
_entity.type
_entity.pdbx_description
1 polymer ?
#
loop_
_entity_poly.entity_id
_entity_poly.type
_entity_poly.pdbx_seq_one_letter_code
_entity_poly.pdbx_strand_id
1 'polypeptide(L)'
;MKTPQKSTTSLTENQPEIQPEDQSGIQSGIQQENQPETQSEIQSEIQQEIQLKNQPSALPLISIIIPVYNAAKFLDQTITSCLKQDYPHLEIILINDGSTDDSKNICEKYQKASVTTPSSSILFFDRPHQGVSATRNFGLDHFSGEYFSFLDADDLLADNFISTLYALAKENNLDYITSGYQRFVGNIPTSETQNPASTKSSKEEPRKPKSTKSSRKETRKPKSVKSSKESLRIYDKSDFYKQLLNLNSGYNFCHMKLFKKSLRHIHFDESLSVAEDALYNFKILNELNSFGATSAPLYLYRIHQNSTVRTFSKDYVEKYRKSLQKIENYLQENQSDLYQKYQNYFYAFVATHLFFILANFCCHKDNKNQLKSIKSLYKIPLFSHAIYLAPLRLFPPQKALVLLCFKFKLVILLRLIGRLRAKQNSK
;
A
#
# COMPACT_ATOMS: atom_id res chain seq x y z
N MET A 1 -52.95 -38.05 -16.69
CA MET A 1 -54.21 -37.59 -17.31
C MET A 1 -53.97 -36.29 -18.02
N LYS A 2 -54.16 -36.32 -19.33
CA LYS A 2 -54.46 -35.24 -20.28
C LYS A 2 -53.43 -34.12 -20.52
N THR A 3 -52.59 -34.29 -21.54
CA THR A 3 -52.33 -33.30 -22.60
C THR A 3 -53.59 -33.00 -23.38
N PRO A 4 -53.73 -31.80 -24.02
CA PRO A 4 -53.62 -31.74 -25.47
C PRO A 4 -52.92 -30.46 -25.98
N GLN A 5 -52.21 -30.55 -27.02
CA GLN A 5 -52.46 -30.58 -28.48
C GLN A 5 -52.27 -29.18 -29.14
N LYS A 6 -51.47 -29.25 -30.16
CA LYS A 6 -51.11 -28.33 -31.24
C LYS A 6 -52.30 -27.63 -31.92
N SER A 7 -52.04 -26.43 -32.49
CA SER A 7 -52.63 -26.02 -33.75
C SER A 7 -51.64 -25.19 -34.55
N THR A 8 -51.23 -25.78 -35.66
CA THR A 8 -50.65 -25.16 -36.87
C THR A 8 -51.71 -24.40 -37.65
N THR A 9 -51.37 -23.24 -38.18
CA THR A 9 -52.07 -22.71 -39.35
C THR A 9 -51.04 -22.02 -40.26
N SER A 10 -50.94 -22.60 -41.45
CA SER A 10 -50.32 -22.07 -42.69
C SER A 10 -51.28 -21.14 -43.41
N LEU A 11 -50.76 -20.12 -44.11
CA LEU A 11 -51.32 -19.57 -45.34
C LEU A 11 -50.30 -18.57 -45.91
N THR A 12 -49.61 -18.91 -46.96
CA THR A 12 -49.71 -18.62 -48.41
C THR A 12 -49.43 -17.20 -48.82
N GLU A 13 -48.30 -17.08 -49.54
CA GLU A 13 -48.02 -16.37 -50.80
C GLU A 13 -48.94 -15.23 -51.24
N ASN A 14 -48.31 -14.07 -51.54
CA ASN A 14 -48.59 -13.32 -52.77
C ASN A 14 -47.41 -12.41 -53.11
N GLN A 15 -46.76 -12.73 -54.20
CA GLN A 15 -45.91 -11.80 -54.98
C GLN A 15 -46.80 -10.98 -55.91
N PRO A 16 -46.44 -9.76 -56.28
CA PRO A 16 -46.78 -9.22 -57.57
C PRO A 16 -45.51 -9.00 -58.46
N GLU A 17 -45.72 -9.31 -59.70
CA GLU A 17 -44.89 -9.19 -60.89
C GLU A 17 -44.28 -7.78 -61.05
N ILE A 18 -43.06 -7.77 -61.62
CA ILE A 18 -42.37 -6.58 -62.12
C ILE A 18 -42.45 -6.63 -63.62
N GLN A 19 -42.92 -5.55 -64.24
CA GLN A 19 -42.69 -5.25 -65.65
C GLN A 19 -41.63 -4.16 -65.85
N PRO A 20 -40.83 -4.18 -66.93
CA PRO A 20 -39.64 -3.35 -67.09
C PRO A 20 -39.92 -2.11 -67.96
N GLU A 21 -39.43 -0.94 -67.51
CA GLU A 21 -39.17 0.30 -68.30
C GLU A 21 -38.25 1.15 -67.41
N ASP A 22 -37.17 1.79 -67.80
CA ASP A 22 -36.66 2.34 -69.00
C ASP A 22 -35.15 2.60 -68.84
N GLN A 23 -34.35 2.28 -69.80
CA GLN A 23 -32.93 2.65 -69.86
C GLN A 23 -32.83 4.05 -70.44
N SER A 24 -32.45 5.06 -69.67
CA SER A 24 -31.62 6.16 -70.15
C SER A 24 -31.29 7.13 -68.99
N GLY A 25 -30.02 7.36 -68.78
CA GLY A 25 -29.58 8.60 -68.17
C GLY A 25 -28.79 8.43 -66.86
N ILE A 26 -27.53 8.83 -67.01
CA ILE A 26 -26.58 9.29 -65.97
C ILE A 26 -25.53 8.29 -65.56
N GLN A 27 -24.54 8.13 -66.39
CA GLN A 27 -23.15 8.03 -66.03
C GLN A 27 -22.67 9.38 -65.46
N SER A 28 -22.39 9.47 -64.18
CA SER A 28 -21.37 10.36 -63.64
C SER A 28 -21.40 10.24 -62.09
N GLY A 29 -20.35 9.77 -61.49
CA GLY A 29 -20.21 9.90 -60.05
C GLY A 29 -19.36 8.81 -59.43
N ILE A 30 -18.07 9.08 -59.42
CA ILE A 30 -17.13 8.72 -58.35
C ILE A 30 -16.68 7.26 -58.28
N GLN A 31 -15.72 6.94 -59.11
CA GLN A 31 -14.62 6.09 -58.72
C GLN A 31 -13.69 6.91 -57.82
N GLN A 32 -13.79 6.79 -56.52
CA GLN A 32 -12.67 7.10 -55.64
C GLN A 32 -11.70 5.92 -55.73
N GLU A 33 -10.75 6.02 -56.65
CA GLU A 33 -9.53 5.21 -56.64
C GLU A 33 -8.81 5.46 -55.30
N ASN A 34 -8.71 4.42 -54.50
CA ASN A 34 -7.68 4.33 -53.44
C ASN A 34 -6.34 4.33 -54.17
N GLN A 35 -5.72 5.50 -54.30
CA GLN A 35 -4.32 5.58 -54.68
C GLN A 35 -3.48 4.87 -53.64
N PRO A 36 -2.55 3.99 -53.99
CA PRO A 36 -1.62 3.40 -53.01
C PRO A 36 -0.78 4.53 -52.43
N GLU A 37 -0.79 4.65 -51.11
CA GLU A 37 0.07 5.57 -50.37
C GLU A 37 1.50 5.45 -50.88
N THR A 38 2.11 6.57 -51.20
CA THR A 38 3.47 6.57 -51.73
C THR A 38 4.45 6.19 -50.65
N GLN A 39 5.53 5.48 -50.98
CA GLN A 39 6.59 5.13 -50.02
C GLN A 39 7.11 6.35 -49.23
N SER A 40 7.00 7.55 -49.76
CA SER A 40 7.35 8.80 -49.09
C SER A 40 6.35 9.20 -48.00
N GLU A 41 5.05 8.92 -48.15
CA GLU A 41 4.02 9.18 -47.12
C GLU A 41 4.17 8.20 -45.95
N ILE A 42 4.34 6.94 -46.27
CA ILE A 42 4.62 5.91 -45.24
C ILE A 42 5.92 6.22 -44.46
N GLN A 43 6.98 6.67 -45.16
CA GLN A 43 8.21 7.08 -44.51
C GLN A 43 8.05 8.35 -43.67
N SER A 44 7.23 9.31 -44.08
CA SER A 44 6.94 10.51 -43.29
C SER A 44 6.10 10.21 -42.06
N GLU A 45 5.13 9.30 -42.13
CA GLU A 45 4.35 8.85 -40.97
C GLU A 45 5.22 8.06 -39.97
N ILE A 46 6.06 7.16 -40.49
CA ILE A 46 7.04 6.45 -39.65
C ILE A 46 8.01 7.43 -38.96
N GLN A 47 8.50 8.44 -39.66
CA GLN A 47 9.37 9.45 -39.05
C GLN A 47 8.63 10.35 -38.06
N GLN A 48 7.36 10.71 -38.31
CA GLN A 48 6.54 11.41 -37.32
C GLN A 48 6.25 10.56 -36.09
N GLU A 49 5.97 9.27 -36.26
CA GLU A 49 5.78 8.34 -35.15
C GLU A 49 7.07 8.13 -34.34
N ILE A 50 8.22 8.06 -34.97
CA ILE A 50 9.54 8.01 -34.37
C ILE A 50 9.87 9.33 -33.67
N GLN A 51 9.53 10.48 -34.24
CA GLN A 51 9.71 11.78 -33.59
C GLN A 51 8.77 11.98 -32.40
N LEU A 52 7.52 11.53 -32.50
CA LEU A 52 6.57 11.50 -31.33
C LEU A 52 7.02 10.56 -30.23
N LYS A 53 7.60 9.40 -30.57
CA LYS A 53 8.18 8.46 -29.59
C LYS A 53 9.50 8.94 -28.99
N ASN A 54 10.24 9.80 -29.71
CA ASN A 54 11.53 10.36 -29.26
C ASN A 54 11.43 11.75 -28.63
N GLN A 55 10.24 12.39 -28.59
CA GLN A 55 10.05 13.53 -27.72
C GLN A 55 10.18 13.02 -26.26
N PRO A 56 11.00 13.67 -25.41
CA PRO A 56 11.00 13.33 -24.01
C PRO A 56 9.57 13.51 -23.49
N SER A 57 8.86 12.39 -23.30
CA SER A 57 7.50 12.44 -22.74
C SER A 57 7.60 13.24 -21.45
N ALA A 58 6.88 14.36 -21.40
CA ALA A 58 6.81 15.15 -20.17
C ALA A 58 6.54 14.20 -19.02
N LEU A 59 7.30 14.34 -17.92
CA LEU A 59 7.12 13.50 -16.73
C LEU A 59 5.66 13.58 -16.29
N PRO A 60 4.97 12.46 -16.01
CA PRO A 60 3.57 12.49 -15.63
C PRO A 60 3.37 13.19 -14.29
N LEU A 61 2.17 13.73 -14.10
CA LEU A 61 1.76 14.21 -12.76
C LEU A 61 1.62 13.03 -11.81
N ILE A 62 2.18 13.14 -10.61
CA ILE A 62 2.05 12.15 -9.53
C ILE A 62 1.41 12.81 -8.32
N SER A 63 0.38 12.16 -7.76
CA SER A 63 -0.39 12.67 -6.63
C SER A 63 0.03 11.98 -5.34
N ILE A 64 0.25 12.79 -4.27
CA ILE A 64 0.51 12.30 -2.91
C ILE A 64 -0.72 12.63 -2.08
N ILE A 65 -1.43 11.59 -1.62
CA ILE A 65 -2.66 11.71 -0.83
C ILE A 65 -2.31 11.60 0.65
N ILE A 66 -2.61 12.63 1.44
CA ILE A 66 -2.28 12.74 2.86
C ILE A 66 -3.55 12.91 3.67
N PRO A 67 -4.07 11.83 4.30
CA PRO A 67 -5.15 11.94 5.28
C PRO A 67 -4.62 12.58 6.56
N VAL A 68 -5.27 13.65 7.04
CA VAL A 68 -4.84 14.46 8.18
C VAL A 68 -5.89 14.39 9.29
N TYR A 69 -5.49 13.89 10.47
CA TYR A 69 -6.33 13.94 11.67
C TYR A 69 -5.47 14.11 12.92
N ASN A 70 -5.57 15.27 13.59
CA ASN A 70 -4.83 15.60 14.80
C ASN A 70 -3.31 15.35 14.67
N ALA A 71 -2.72 15.85 13.58
CA ALA A 71 -1.32 15.65 13.21
C ALA A 71 -0.46 16.93 13.30
N ALA A 72 -0.95 18.02 13.88
CA ALA A 72 -0.29 19.35 13.89
C ALA A 72 1.19 19.29 14.27
N LYS A 73 1.55 18.39 15.19
CA LYS A 73 2.93 18.22 15.67
C LYS A 73 3.92 17.78 14.58
N PHE A 74 3.47 17.06 13.57
CA PHE A 74 4.33 16.40 12.57
C PHE A 74 4.09 16.90 11.15
N LEU A 75 2.93 17.48 10.89
CA LEU A 75 2.40 17.79 9.57
C LEU A 75 3.30 18.72 8.76
N ASP A 76 3.90 19.75 9.37
CA ASP A 76 4.87 20.62 8.71
C ASP A 76 6.05 19.84 8.10
N GLN A 77 6.58 18.86 8.85
CA GLN A 77 7.69 18.03 8.37
C GLN A 77 7.24 17.09 7.26
N THR A 78 6.04 16.51 7.38
CA THR A 78 5.45 15.63 6.38
C THR A 78 5.27 16.35 5.06
N ILE A 79 4.62 17.53 5.04
CA ILE A 79 4.42 18.32 3.83
C ILE A 79 5.76 18.78 3.24
N THR A 80 6.70 19.23 4.10
CA THR A 80 8.04 19.63 3.67
C THR A 80 8.77 18.47 2.97
N SER A 81 8.62 17.23 3.41
CA SER A 81 9.23 16.06 2.76
C SER A 81 8.66 15.81 1.36
N CYS A 82 7.39 16.14 1.12
CA CYS A 82 6.79 16.09 -0.22
C CYS A 82 7.32 17.20 -1.13
N LEU A 83 7.47 18.42 -0.60
CA LEU A 83 8.00 19.55 -1.35
C LEU A 83 9.49 19.42 -1.70
N LYS A 84 10.24 18.57 -0.99
CA LYS A 84 11.66 18.29 -1.24
C LYS A 84 11.88 17.15 -2.23
N GLN A 85 10.82 16.54 -2.75
CA GLN A 85 11.00 15.46 -3.74
C GLN A 85 11.76 15.99 -4.97
N ASP A 86 12.68 15.19 -5.49
CA ASP A 86 13.46 15.47 -6.71
C ASP A 86 12.66 15.22 -8.00
N TYR A 87 11.34 15.18 -7.91
CA TYR A 87 10.41 14.98 -9.00
C TYR A 87 9.59 16.25 -9.25
N PRO A 88 9.58 16.82 -10.47
CA PRO A 88 9.09 18.18 -10.70
C PRO A 88 7.56 18.33 -10.82
N HIS A 89 6.82 17.24 -11.09
CA HIS A 89 5.38 17.32 -11.38
C HIS A 89 4.58 16.60 -10.29
N LEU A 90 4.33 17.30 -9.17
CA LEU A 90 3.63 16.75 -8.02
C LEU A 90 2.32 17.49 -7.73
N GLU A 91 1.33 16.71 -7.34
CA GLU A 91 0.09 17.15 -6.72
C GLU A 91 0.05 16.60 -5.28
N ILE A 92 -0.03 17.47 -4.29
CA ILE A 92 -0.12 17.09 -2.88
C ILE A 92 -1.55 17.36 -2.42
N ILE A 93 -2.25 16.33 -1.98
CA ILE A 93 -3.66 16.40 -1.58
C ILE A 93 -3.75 16.23 -0.07
N LEU A 94 -4.00 17.34 0.63
CA LEU A 94 -4.19 17.37 2.08
C LEU A 94 -5.69 17.26 2.38
N ILE A 95 -6.09 16.25 3.14
CA ILE A 95 -7.50 16.03 3.46
C ILE A 95 -7.64 16.01 4.98
N ASN A 96 -8.12 17.14 5.54
CA ASN A 96 -8.42 17.23 6.97
C ASN A 96 -9.71 16.46 7.28
N ASP A 97 -9.60 15.47 8.16
CA ASP A 97 -10.71 14.61 8.61
C ASP A 97 -11.28 15.13 9.95
N GLY A 98 -11.62 16.41 10.03
CA GLY A 98 -12.23 17.02 11.21
C GLY A 98 -11.28 17.10 12.40
N SER A 99 -10.02 17.49 12.19
CA SER A 99 -9.05 17.69 13.28
C SER A 99 -9.53 18.75 14.28
N THR A 100 -9.18 18.53 15.54
CA THR A 100 -9.47 19.45 16.66
C THR A 100 -8.24 20.21 17.14
N ASP A 101 -7.07 19.92 16.56
CA ASP A 101 -5.80 20.63 16.80
C ASP A 101 -5.52 21.63 15.65
N ASP A 102 -4.31 22.19 15.58
CA ASP A 102 -3.92 23.18 14.59
C ASP A 102 -3.67 22.61 13.17
N SER A 103 -3.95 21.33 12.92
CA SER A 103 -3.71 20.67 11.63
C SER A 103 -4.38 21.38 10.45
N LYS A 104 -5.63 21.85 10.62
CA LYS A 104 -6.37 22.58 9.59
C LYS A 104 -5.63 23.84 9.17
N ASN A 105 -5.22 24.68 10.13
CA ASN A 105 -4.52 25.95 9.86
C ASN A 105 -3.18 25.72 9.15
N ILE A 106 -2.48 24.63 9.50
CA ILE A 106 -1.25 24.24 8.82
C ILE A 106 -1.54 23.90 7.35
N CYS A 107 -2.57 23.08 7.05
CA CYS A 107 -2.96 22.77 5.69
C CYS A 107 -3.31 24.02 4.86
N GLU A 108 -4.12 24.93 5.41
CA GLU A 108 -4.49 26.19 4.76
C GLU A 108 -3.27 27.08 4.45
N LYS A 109 -2.31 27.16 5.37
CA LYS A 109 -1.05 27.88 5.18
C LYS A 109 -0.29 27.36 3.96
N TYR A 110 -0.13 26.04 3.85
CA TYR A 110 0.58 25.42 2.74
C TYR A 110 -0.17 25.55 1.42
N GLN A 111 -1.49 25.42 1.40
CA GLN A 111 -2.29 25.66 0.20
C GLN A 111 -2.11 27.09 -0.31
N LYS A 112 -2.21 28.10 0.56
CA LYS A 112 -2.02 29.52 0.18
C LYS A 112 -0.60 29.76 -0.37
N ALA A 113 0.42 29.15 0.22
CA ALA A 113 1.81 29.29 -0.22
C ALA A 113 2.07 28.63 -1.58
N SER A 114 1.37 27.55 -1.92
CA SER A 114 1.59 26.82 -3.18
C SER A 114 1.14 27.57 -4.42
N VAL A 115 0.22 28.52 -4.31
CA VAL A 115 -0.26 29.36 -5.43
C VAL A 115 0.89 30.14 -6.09
N THR A 116 1.99 30.35 -5.37
CA THR A 116 3.17 31.09 -5.84
C THR A 116 4.31 30.20 -6.34
N THR A 117 4.17 28.85 -6.26
CA THR A 117 5.25 27.90 -6.59
C THR A 117 4.87 27.07 -7.80
N PRO A 118 5.55 27.18 -8.96
CA PRO A 118 5.13 26.51 -10.20
C PRO A 118 5.28 24.97 -10.23
N SER A 119 6.09 24.40 -9.34
CA SER A 119 6.53 22.99 -9.45
C SER A 119 5.66 21.97 -8.71
N SER A 120 4.80 22.41 -7.78
CA SER A 120 3.94 21.49 -7.01
C SER A 120 2.64 22.19 -6.66
N SER A 121 1.51 21.57 -6.99
CA SER A 121 0.18 22.03 -6.56
C SER A 121 -0.18 21.39 -5.23
N ILE A 122 -0.72 22.20 -4.29
CA ILE A 122 -1.28 21.68 -3.04
C ILE A 122 -2.79 21.92 -3.05
N LEU A 123 -3.55 20.84 -3.01
CA LEU A 123 -4.99 20.86 -2.84
C LEU A 123 -5.31 20.57 -1.37
N PHE A 124 -6.23 21.35 -0.81
CA PHE A 124 -6.68 21.15 0.57
C PHE A 124 -8.20 20.98 0.61
N PHE A 125 -8.64 19.95 1.34
CA PHE A 125 -10.04 19.66 1.60
C PHE A 125 -10.28 19.56 3.10
N ASP A 126 -11.28 20.28 3.62
CA ASP A 126 -11.71 20.22 5.01
C ASP A 126 -13.05 19.47 5.10
N ARG A 127 -13.09 18.40 5.89
CA ARG A 127 -14.23 17.49 5.98
C ARG A 127 -14.60 17.17 7.43
N PRO A 128 -15.89 16.87 7.71
CA PRO A 128 -16.25 16.26 8.98
C PRO A 128 -15.56 14.91 9.18
N HIS A 129 -15.26 14.57 10.44
CA HIS A 129 -14.57 13.33 10.78
C HIS A 129 -15.35 12.08 10.36
N GLN A 130 -14.77 11.27 9.49
CA GLN A 130 -15.34 10.01 8.98
C GLN A 130 -14.36 8.83 9.06
N GLY A 131 -13.13 9.09 9.47
CA GLY A 131 -12.07 8.10 9.61
C GLY A 131 -11.16 7.95 8.39
N VAL A 132 -10.02 7.32 8.62
CA VAL A 132 -8.91 7.27 7.64
C VAL A 132 -9.29 6.59 6.32
N SER A 133 -10.12 5.54 6.34
CA SER A 133 -10.58 4.85 5.13
C SER A 133 -11.41 5.78 4.23
N ALA A 134 -12.40 6.49 4.80
CA ALA A 134 -13.22 7.45 4.08
C ALA A 134 -12.39 8.63 3.56
N THR A 135 -11.40 9.07 4.33
CA THR A 135 -10.50 10.14 3.94
C THR A 135 -9.60 9.73 2.78
N ARG A 136 -9.03 8.52 2.79
CA ARG A 136 -8.25 7.99 1.67
C ARG A 136 -9.11 7.78 0.43
N ASN A 137 -10.34 7.27 0.56
CA ASN A 137 -11.28 7.11 -0.54
C ASN A 137 -11.61 8.46 -1.20
N PHE A 138 -11.88 9.47 -0.39
CA PHE A 138 -12.07 10.83 -0.90
C PHE A 138 -10.87 11.30 -1.72
N GLY A 139 -9.64 11.04 -1.25
CA GLY A 139 -8.42 11.34 -2.02
C GLY A 139 -8.35 10.58 -3.33
N LEU A 140 -8.75 9.29 -3.36
CA LEU A 140 -8.82 8.48 -4.59
C LEU A 140 -9.82 9.05 -5.61
N ASP A 141 -10.89 9.69 -5.17
CA ASP A 141 -11.88 10.29 -6.05
C ASP A 141 -11.45 11.66 -6.61
N HIS A 142 -10.47 12.34 -5.96
CA HIS A 142 -10.11 13.72 -6.26
C HIS A 142 -8.69 13.94 -6.79
N PHE A 143 -7.85 12.92 -6.90
CA PHE A 143 -6.51 13.08 -7.46
C PHE A 143 -6.53 13.11 -8.99
N SER A 144 -5.59 13.86 -9.57
CA SER A 144 -5.48 14.07 -11.02
C SER A 144 -4.34 13.28 -11.66
N GLY A 145 -3.30 12.95 -10.91
CA GLY A 145 -2.06 12.33 -11.39
C GLY A 145 -2.25 11.03 -12.17
N GLU A 146 -1.26 10.66 -12.94
CA GLU A 146 -1.19 9.37 -13.63
C GLU A 146 -0.80 8.23 -12.69
N TYR A 147 -0.13 8.59 -11.61
CA TYR A 147 0.19 7.73 -10.48
C TYR A 147 -0.22 8.41 -9.18
N PHE A 148 -0.43 7.60 -8.14
CA PHE A 148 -0.70 8.11 -6.79
C PHE A 148 0.05 7.32 -5.72
N SER A 149 0.26 7.98 -4.57
CA SER A 149 0.85 7.41 -3.37
C SER A 149 0.09 7.89 -2.13
N PHE A 150 0.06 7.07 -1.08
CA PHE A 150 -0.42 7.50 0.23
C PHE A 150 0.76 7.82 1.14
N LEU A 151 0.61 8.88 1.94
CA LEU A 151 1.54 9.25 2.99
C LEU A 151 0.77 9.57 4.27
N ASP A 152 1.12 8.92 5.37
CA ASP A 152 0.51 9.23 6.67
C ASP A 152 1.05 10.57 7.20
N ALA A 153 0.18 11.37 7.85
CA ALA A 153 0.48 12.76 8.23
C ALA A 153 1.55 12.93 9.32
N ASP A 154 2.08 11.84 9.85
CA ASP A 154 3.15 11.79 10.85
C ASP A 154 4.46 11.16 10.33
N ASP A 155 4.49 10.71 9.07
CA ASP A 155 5.63 10.08 8.42
C ASP A 155 6.32 11.01 7.40
N LEU A 156 7.43 10.56 6.81
CA LEU A 156 8.21 11.33 5.84
C LEU A 156 8.59 10.48 4.62
N LEU A 157 8.85 11.13 3.51
CA LEU A 157 9.45 10.55 2.32
C LEU A 157 10.93 10.93 2.22
N ALA A 158 11.77 10.01 1.74
CA ALA A 158 13.12 10.37 1.29
C ALA A 158 13.02 11.25 0.03
N ASP A 159 13.98 12.16 -0.17
CA ASP A 159 13.91 13.17 -1.24
C ASP A 159 13.75 12.54 -2.64
N ASN A 160 14.21 11.30 -2.84
CA ASN A 160 14.14 10.54 -4.10
C ASN A 160 13.06 9.42 -4.09
N PHE A 161 12.06 9.49 -3.23
CA PHE A 161 11.03 8.44 -3.14
C PHE A 161 10.22 8.34 -4.45
N ILE A 162 9.72 9.47 -4.94
CA ILE A 162 8.86 9.50 -6.13
C ILE A 162 9.67 9.17 -7.39
N SER A 163 10.82 9.82 -7.61
CA SER A 163 11.65 9.62 -8.80
C SER A 163 12.14 8.18 -8.92
N THR A 164 12.58 7.58 -7.81
CA THR A 164 13.05 6.19 -7.79
C THR A 164 11.91 5.21 -8.12
N LEU A 165 10.75 5.34 -7.46
CA LEU A 165 9.65 4.41 -7.69
C LEU A 165 9.06 4.57 -9.10
N TYR A 166 8.93 5.79 -9.59
CA TYR A 166 8.46 6.04 -10.95
C TYR A 166 9.42 5.47 -12.01
N ALA A 167 10.73 5.72 -11.87
CA ALA A 167 11.72 5.18 -12.81
C ALA A 167 11.66 3.65 -12.88
N LEU A 168 11.63 2.98 -11.72
CA LEU A 168 11.52 1.52 -11.64
C LEU A 168 10.19 1.00 -12.21
N ALA A 169 9.07 1.68 -11.93
CA ALA A 169 7.76 1.32 -12.45
C ALA A 169 7.70 1.45 -13.97
N LYS A 170 8.20 2.57 -14.53
CA LYS A 170 8.25 2.83 -15.97
C LYS A 170 9.15 1.84 -16.70
N GLU A 171 10.38 1.63 -16.21
CA GLU A 171 11.35 0.71 -16.82
C GLU A 171 10.84 -0.72 -16.91
N ASN A 172 10.04 -1.16 -15.93
CA ASN A 172 9.57 -2.53 -15.81
C ASN A 172 8.08 -2.71 -16.11
N ASN A 173 7.41 -1.67 -16.62
CA ASN A 173 5.98 -1.63 -16.95
C ASN A 173 5.10 -2.14 -15.78
N LEU A 174 5.28 -1.55 -14.60
CA LEU A 174 4.59 -1.95 -13.37
C LEU A 174 3.48 -0.94 -13.03
N ASP A 175 2.29 -1.45 -12.74
CA ASP A 175 1.17 -0.65 -12.24
C ASP A 175 1.20 -0.48 -10.71
N TYR A 176 2.09 -1.21 -10.04
CA TYR A 176 2.29 -1.21 -8.59
C TYR A 176 3.75 -1.46 -8.24
N ILE A 177 4.31 -0.61 -7.40
CA ILE A 177 5.64 -0.80 -6.83
C ILE A 177 5.67 -0.35 -5.37
N THR A 178 6.39 -1.08 -4.51
CA THR A 178 6.59 -0.75 -3.10
C THR A 178 8.07 -0.55 -2.77
N SER A 179 8.38 0.39 -1.86
CA SER A 179 9.71 0.59 -1.32
C SER A 179 9.91 -0.16 0.00
N GLY A 180 11.17 -0.21 0.46
CA GLY A 180 11.49 -0.45 1.86
C GLY A 180 11.17 0.77 2.72
N TYR A 181 11.27 0.59 4.05
CA TYR A 181 11.09 1.68 5.00
C TYR A 181 12.15 1.66 6.10
N GLN A 182 12.41 2.83 6.67
CA GLN A 182 13.24 3.00 7.85
C GLN A 182 12.42 3.57 8.99
N ARG A 183 12.61 3.02 10.20
CA ARG A 183 11.98 3.56 11.42
C ARG A 183 12.89 4.62 12.04
N PHE A 184 12.29 5.72 12.51
CA PHE A 184 13.02 6.76 13.23
C PHE A 184 12.21 7.31 14.41
N VAL A 185 12.92 7.92 15.35
CA VAL A 185 12.35 8.57 16.55
C VAL A 185 12.90 9.98 16.62
N GLY A 186 12.06 10.97 16.92
CA GLY A 186 12.48 12.36 17.09
C GLY A 186 12.66 13.13 15.79
N ASN A 187 13.79 13.83 15.64
CA ASN A 187 14.07 14.69 14.50
C ASN A 187 14.41 13.89 13.22
N ILE A 188 14.31 14.57 12.08
CA ILE A 188 14.58 13.99 10.76
C ILE A 188 15.98 13.35 10.73
N PRO A 189 16.13 12.10 10.26
CA PRO A 189 17.46 11.52 10.04
C PRO A 189 18.21 12.39 9.01
N THR A 190 19.37 12.92 9.38
CA THR A 190 20.25 13.63 8.45
C THR A 190 20.94 12.63 7.51
N SER A 191 21.36 13.07 6.31
CA SER A 191 22.02 12.25 5.29
C SER A 191 23.25 11.47 5.81
N GLU A 192 23.87 11.90 6.90
CA GLU A 192 24.97 11.21 7.57
C GLU A 192 24.53 9.95 8.35
N THR A 193 23.24 9.83 8.73
CA THR A 193 22.67 8.68 9.44
C THR A 193 22.09 7.60 8.52
N GLN A 194 22.09 7.81 7.22
CA GLN A 194 21.55 6.87 6.22
C GLN A 194 22.47 5.66 5.90
N ASN A 195 23.48 5.39 6.74
CA ASN A 195 24.36 4.22 6.54
C ASN A 195 23.68 2.95 7.08
N PRO A 196 23.32 1.95 6.24
CA PRO A 196 22.56 0.78 6.66
C PRO A 196 23.35 -0.24 7.50
N ALA A 197 24.54 0.13 8.02
CA ALA A 197 25.44 -0.79 8.72
C ALA A 197 25.28 -0.86 10.25
N SER A 198 24.33 -0.17 10.88
CA SER A 198 24.30 -0.04 12.35
C SER A 198 23.13 -0.74 13.08
N THR A 199 22.43 -1.69 12.47
CA THR A 199 21.52 -2.58 13.22
C THR A 199 22.17 -3.92 13.54
N LYS A 200 23.29 -3.90 14.28
CA LYS A 200 23.75 -5.09 15.00
C LYS A 200 23.14 -5.09 16.40
N SER A 201 22.43 -6.15 16.69
CA SER A 201 21.87 -6.49 17.99
C SER A 201 22.92 -6.34 19.09
N SER A 202 22.58 -5.57 20.13
CA SER A 202 23.33 -5.52 21.39
C SER A 202 23.33 -6.89 22.06
N LYS A 203 24.49 -7.58 22.00
CA LYS A 203 24.92 -8.54 23.01
C LYS A 203 26.04 -7.88 23.77
N GLU A 204 25.75 -7.51 25.00
CA GLU A 204 26.78 -7.15 25.99
C GLU A 204 27.47 -8.42 26.49
N GLU A 205 28.81 -8.46 26.29
CA GLU A 205 29.72 -9.24 27.10
C GLU A 205 30.86 -8.34 27.60
N PRO A 206 31.35 -8.51 28.83
CA PRO A 206 32.26 -7.55 29.48
C PRO A 206 33.69 -7.73 29.00
N ARG A 207 34.32 -6.63 28.59
CA ARG A 207 35.74 -6.59 28.19
C ARG A 207 36.64 -6.35 29.38
N LYS A 208 37.66 -7.22 29.55
CA LYS A 208 38.89 -6.95 30.27
C LYS A 208 39.89 -6.22 29.39
N PRO A 209 40.76 -5.34 29.93
CA PRO A 209 41.67 -4.50 29.18
C PRO A 209 43.01 -5.18 28.91
N LYS A 210 43.60 -4.96 27.71
CA LYS A 210 45.05 -5.07 27.49
C LYS A 210 45.56 -4.18 26.36
N SER A 211 46.46 -3.30 26.76
CA SER A 211 47.75 -2.83 26.21
C SER A 211 47.87 -2.42 24.74
N THR A 212 48.22 -1.16 24.61
CA THR A 212 48.98 -0.42 23.59
C THR A 212 49.98 -1.17 22.77
N LYS A 213 49.97 -0.99 21.42
CA LYS A 213 51.18 -0.77 20.60
C LYS A 213 50.86 0.05 19.35
N SER A 214 51.70 1.06 19.15
CA SER A 214 51.83 2.02 18.05
C SER A 214 52.17 1.34 16.73
N SER A 215 51.63 1.81 15.59
CA SER A 215 52.39 2.43 14.52
C SER A 215 51.70 2.42 13.15
N ARG A 216 51.95 3.53 12.46
CA ARG A 216 52.02 3.75 11.01
C ARG A 216 50.70 4.11 10.28
N LYS A 217 50.60 5.42 10.00
CA LYS A 217 49.78 6.04 8.96
C LYS A 217 50.14 5.49 7.59
N GLU A 218 49.20 4.88 6.91
CA GLU A 218 49.15 4.81 5.45
C GLU A 218 47.87 5.49 4.98
N THR A 219 48.07 6.54 4.19
CA THR A 219 47.04 7.30 3.50
C THR A 219 46.41 6.42 2.41
N ARG A 220 45.26 5.84 2.68
CA ARG A 220 44.43 5.20 1.66
C ARG A 220 43.55 6.22 0.99
N LYS A 221 43.70 6.39 -0.32
CA LYS A 221 42.78 7.11 -1.21
C LYS A 221 41.36 6.62 -1.02
N PRO A 222 40.36 7.51 -1.10
CA PRO A 222 38.97 7.09 -0.96
C PRO A 222 38.61 6.12 -2.09
N LYS A 223 38.21 4.91 -1.74
CA LYS A 223 37.61 3.96 -2.67
C LYS A 223 36.30 4.53 -3.14
N SER A 224 36.13 4.66 -4.45
CA SER A 224 34.85 4.96 -5.09
C SER A 224 33.74 4.14 -4.47
N VAL A 225 32.68 4.82 -3.99
CA VAL A 225 31.44 4.21 -3.53
C VAL A 225 30.84 3.51 -4.75
N LYS A 226 30.93 2.19 -4.78
CA LYS A 226 30.13 1.40 -5.73
C LYS A 226 28.68 1.65 -5.35
N SER A 227 27.91 2.29 -6.25
CA SER A 227 26.46 2.36 -6.17
C SER A 227 25.95 0.93 -6.00
N SER A 228 25.41 0.62 -4.82
CA SER A 228 24.60 -0.58 -4.65
C SER A 228 23.41 -0.42 -5.58
N LYS A 229 23.36 -1.17 -6.69
CA LYS A 229 22.15 -1.31 -7.49
C LYS A 229 21.05 -1.74 -6.51
N GLU A 230 20.14 -0.83 -6.23
CA GLU A 230 18.95 -1.11 -5.43
C GLU A 230 18.21 -2.26 -6.13
N SER A 231 18.15 -3.41 -5.49
CA SER A 231 17.66 -4.62 -6.12
C SER A 231 16.12 -4.55 -6.22
N LEU A 232 15.63 -4.21 -7.40
CA LEU A 232 14.24 -4.42 -7.74
C LEU A 232 13.94 -5.92 -7.75
N ARG A 233 12.84 -6.29 -7.15
CA ARG A 233 12.27 -7.63 -7.20
C ARG A 233 10.87 -7.55 -7.78
N ILE A 234 10.59 -8.38 -8.77
CA ILE A 234 9.25 -8.53 -9.34
C ILE A 234 8.66 -9.82 -8.83
N TYR A 235 7.47 -9.76 -8.28
CA TYR A 235 6.71 -10.88 -7.78
C TYR A 235 5.54 -11.18 -8.70
N ASP A 236 5.25 -12.45 -8.92
CA ASP A 236 3.95 -12.88 -9.41
C ASP A 236 2.86 -12.77 -8.32
N LYS A 237 1.60 -12.91 -8.72
CA LYS A 237 0.45 -12.84 -7.80
C LYS A 237 0.57 -13.80 -6.62
N SER A 238 1.02 -15.04 -6.85
CA SER A 238 1.10 -16.10 -5.84
C SER A 238 2.19 -15.83 -4.80
N ASP A 239 3.36 -15.36 -5.25
CA ASP A 239 4.45 -14.99 -4.35
C ASP A 239 4.16 -13.70 -3.59
N PHE A 240 3.53 -12.72 -4.25
CA PHE A 240 3.15 -11.48 -3.59
C PHE A 240 2.05 -11.69 -2.54
N TYR A 241 1.10 -12.60 -2.80
CA TYR A 241 0.10 -13.00 -1.82
C TYR A 241 0.73 -13.45 -0.49
N LYS A 242 1.80 -14.26 -0.54
CA LYS A 242 2.54 -14.66 0.67
C LYS A 242 3.19 -13.46 1.38
N GLN A 243 3.68 -12.49 0.61
CA GLN A 243 4.28 -11.29 1.18
C GLN A 243 3.26 -10.41 1.88
N LEU A 244 2.04 -10.29 1.36
CA LEU A 244 0.94 -9.57 2.02
C LEU A 244 0.53 -10.23 3.35
N LEU A 245 0.58 -11.55 3.43
CA LEU A 245 0.31 -12.28 4.67
C LEU A 245 1.47 -12.22 5.69
N ASN A 246 2.64 -11.72 5.29
CA ASN A 246 3.78 -11.56 6.17
C ASN A 246 3.85 -10.12 6.72
N LEU A 247 3.32 -9.90 7.93
CA LEU A 247 3.34 -8.57 8.57
C LEU A 247 4.75 -7.98 8.81
N ASN A 248 5.81 -8.78 8.70
CA ASN A 248 7.17 -8.26 8.82
C ASN A 248 7.70 -7.66 7.50
N SER A 249 7.05 -7.94 6.36
CA SER A 249 7.44 -7.39 5.05
C SER A 249 7.09 -5.90 4.93
N GLY A 250 6.05 -5.43 5.62
CA GLY A 250 5.48 -4.11 5.44
C GLY A 250 4.60 -3.97 4.19
N TYR A 251 4.51 -4.98 3.34
CA TYR A 251 3.79 -4.88 2.07
C TYR A 251 2.27 -4.78 2.21
N ASN A 252 1.74 -5.10 3.37
CA ASN A 252 0.31 -4.95 3.69
C ASN A 252 -0.11 -3.53 4.12
N PHE A 253 0.81 -2.58 4.30
CA PHE A 253 0.46 -1.16 4.47
C PHE A 253 0.10 -0.53 3.13
N CYS A 254 -0.74 0.51 3.11
CA CYS A 254 -1.08 1.23 1.87
C CYS A 254 -0.04 2.30 1.50
N HIS A 255 0.70 2.83 2.47
CA HIS A 255 1.82 3.75 2.24
C HIS A 255 3.08 3.03 1.69
N MET A 256 4.15 3.73 1.40
CA MET A 256 5.42 3.24 0.79
C MET A 256 5.28 2.78 -0.67
N LYS A 257 4.23 3.14 -1.36
CA LYS A 257 3.89 2.59 -2.68
C LYS A 257 3.62 3.68 -3.70
N LEU A 258 3.86 3.33 -4.96
CA LEU A 258 3.38 4.06 -6.09
C LEU A 258 2.38 3.17 -6.86
N PHE A 259 1.19 3.68 -7.07
CA PHE A 259 0.09 3.01 -7.76
C PHE A 259 -0.24 3.75 -9.05
N LYS A 260 -0.55 3.03 -10.12
CA LYS A 260 -1.05 3.64 -11.34
C LYS A 260 -2.51 4.05 -11.20
N LYS A 261 -2.91 5.13 -11.85
CA LYS A 261 -4.28 5.71 -11.80
C LYS A 261 -5.38 4.70 -12.14
N SER A 262 -5.09 3.68 -12.96
CA SER A 262 -6.04 2.61 -13.28
C SER A 262 -6.60 1.91 -12.05
N LEU A 263 -5.89 1.92 -10.92
CA LEU A 263 -6.27 1.28 -9.66
C LEU A 263 -7.12 2.17 -8.73
N ARG A 264 -7.46 3.42 -9.15
CA ARG A 264 -8.20 4.38 -8.33
C ARG A 264 -9.59 3.92 -7.91
N HIS A 265 -10.21 3.04 -8.69
CA HIS A 265 -11.55 2.51 -8.43
C HIS A 265 -11.60 1.54 -7.25
N ILE A 266 -10.44 1.10 -6.75
CA ILE A 266 -10.34 0.19 -5.60
C ILE A 266 -10.37 1.02 -4.33
N HIS A 267 -11.45 0.94 -3.57
CA HIS A 267 -11.65 1.71 -2.35
C HIS A 267 -11.38 0.88 -1.09
N PHE A 268 -10.97 1.60 -0.02
CA PHE A 268 -10.91 1.06 1.33
C PHE A 268 -12.31 0.73 1.85
N ASP A 269 -12.40 -0.25 2.74
CA ASP A 269 -13.65 -0.54 3.45
C ASP A 269 -13.79 0.42 4.65
N GLU A 270 -14.69 1.39 4.54
CA GLU A 270 -14.89 2.45 5.54
C GLU A 270 -15.43 1.93 6.87
N SER A 271 -15.99 0.71 6.89
CA SER A 271 -16.44 0.07 8.12
C SER A 271 -15.30 -0.49 8.98
N LEU A 272 -14.05 -0.44 8.47
CA LEU A 272 -12.84 -0.91 9.13
C LEU A 272 -12.00 0.25 9.65
N SER A 273 -11.52 0.13 10.88
CA SER A 273 -10.65 1.10 11.52
C SER A 273 -9.29 0.52 11.92
N VAL A 274 -9.05 -0.75 11.62
CA VAL A 274 -7.77 -1.46 11.78
C VAL A 274 -7.63 -2.49 10.68
N ALA A 275 -6.39 -2.73 10.20
CA ALA A 275 -6.08 -3.65 9.12
C ALA A 275 -6.88 -3.40 7.80
N GLU A 276 -7.41 -2.21 7.62
CA GLU A 276 -8.06 -1.73 6.40
C GLU A 276 -7.10 -1.77 5.21
N ASP A 277 -5.84 -1.41 5.46
CA ASP A 277 -4.73 -1.44 4.50
C ASP A 277 -4.49 -2.85 3.94
N ALA A 278 -4.57 -3.86 4.79
CA ALA A 278 -4.38 -5.24 4.35
C ALA A 278 -5.49 -5.67 3.38
N LEU A 279 -6.76 -5.37 3.70
CA LEU A 279 -7.87 -5.66 2.80
C LEU A 279 -7.74 -4.90 1.48
N TYR A 280 -7.35 -3.62 1.52
CA TYR A 280 -7.10 -2.81 0.34
C TYR A 280 -6.03 -3.44 -0.56
N ASN A 281 -4.88 -3.86 0.00
CA ASN A 281 -3.83 -4.50 -0.77
C ASN A 281 -4.26 -5.88 -1.34
N PHE A 282 -5.13 -6.64 -0.67
CA PHE A 282 -5.70 -7.86 -1.24
C PHE A 282 -6.68 -7.59 -2.40
N LYS A 283 -7.41 -6.46 -2.36
CA LYS A 283 -8.22 -6.02 -3.50
C LYS A 283 -7.32 -5.65 -4.69
N ILE A 284 -6.24 -4.88 -4.46
CA ILE A 284 -5.24 -4.55 -5.49
C ILE A 284 -4.62 -5.84 -6.08
N LEU A 285 -4.29 -6.82 -5.24
CA LEU A 285 -3.74 -8.09 -5.70
C LEU A 285 -4.67 -8.81 -6.69
N ASN A 286 -5.97 -8.63 -6.56
CA ASN A 286 -6.93 -9.26 -7.46
C ASN A 286 -6.87 -8.71 -8.89
N GLU A 287 -6.54 -7.43 -9.04
CA GLU A 287 -6.50 -6.70 -10.32
C GLU A 287 -5.19 -6.91 -11.10
N LEU A 288 -4.10 -7.24 -10.43
CA LEU A 288 -2.76 -7.26 -11.04
C LEU A 288 -2.12 -8.65 -11.03
N ASN A 289 -1.19 -8.86 -11.97
CA ASN A 289 -0.42 -10.11 -12.07
C ASN A 289 1.06 -9.95 -11.70
N SER A 290 1.58 -8.72 -11.67
CA SER A 290 2.98 -8.42 -11.33
C SER A 290 3.08 -7.28 -10.33
N PHE A 291 4.04 -7.39 -9.40
CA PHE A 291 4.22 -6.46 -8.29
C PHE A 291 5.69 -6.17 -8.11
N GLY A 292 6.08 -4.90 -8.23
CA GLY A 292 7.44 -4.47 -7.98
C GLY A 292 7.70 -4.22 -6.50
N ALA A 293 8.91 -4.52 -6.04
CA ALA A 293 9.39 -4.14 -4.73
C ALA A 293 10.88 -3.81 -4.76
N THR A 294 11.26 -2.67 -4.21
CA THR A 294 12.66 -2.34 -3.94
C THR A 294 12.94 -2.38 -2.44
N SER A 295 14.15 -2.80 -2.08
CA SER A 295 14.60 -2.78 -0.68
C SER A 295 15.08 -1.40 -0.21
N ALA A 296 15.14 -0.41 -1.11
CA ALA A 296 15.53 0.96 -0.79
C ALA A 296 14.62 1.53 0.32
N PRO A 297 15.17 2.04 1.43
CA PRO A 297 14.38 2.52 2.56
C PRO A 297 13.89 3.96 2.31
N LEU A 298 13.02 4.13 1.30
CA LEU A 298 12.58 5.44 0.81
C LEU A 298 11.44 6.04 1.65
N TYR A 299 10.78 5.23 2.47
CA TYR A 299 9.74 5.68 3.40
C TYR A 299 10.28 5.75 4.82
N LEU A 300 10.09 6.88 5.50
CA LEU A 300 10.58 7.12 6.85
C LEU A 300 9.41 7.06 7.83
N TYR A 301 9.26 5.91 8.47
CA TYR A 301 8.18 5.62 9.43
C TYR A 301 8.52 6.16 10.81
N ARG A 302 7.73 7.12 11.31
CA ARG A 302 7.95 7.74 12.61
C ARG A 302 7.37 6.89 13.75
N ILE A 303 8.19 6.68 14.80
CA ILE A 303 7.75 6.03 16.02
C ILE A 303 7.45 7.11 17.07
N HIS A 304 6.20 7.19 17.52
CA HIS A 304 5.79 8.07 18.61
C HIS A 304 4.74 7.41 19.52
N GLN A 305 4.49 8.02 20.69
CA GLN A 305 3.63 7.40 21.72
C GLN A 305 2.13 7.42 21.36
N ASN A 306 1.69 8.38 20.55
CA ASN A 306 0.27 8.62 20.21
C ASN A 306 -0.20 7.81 18.99
N SER A 307 0.55 6.80 18.55
CA SER A 307 0.12 5.95 17.41
C SER A 307 -1.21 5.25 17.73
N THR A 308 -2.16 5.33 16.81
CA THR A 308 -3.51 4.76 16.94
C THR A 308 -3.51 3.28 17.32
N VAL A 309 -2.54 2.51 16.81
CA VAL A 309 -2.39 1.06 17.10
C VAL A 309 -2.05 0.79 18.56
N ARG A 310 -1.53 1.79 19.30
CA ARG A 310 -1.12 1.65 20.70
C ARG A 310 -2.13 2.17 21.71
N THR A 311 -3.15 2.87 21.25
CA THR A 311 -4.19 3.44 22.12
C THR A 311 -5.13 2.35 22.62
N PHE A 312 -5.34 2.27 23.95
CA PHE A 312 -6.28 1.34 24.53
C PHE A 312 -7.72 1.70 24.19
N SER A 313 -8.47 0.73 23.69
CA SER A 313 -9.90 0.86 23.42
C SER A 313 -10.63 -0.42 23.85
N LYS A 314 -11.84 -0.29 24.41
CA LYS A 314 -12.64 -1.45 24.87
C LYS A 314 -13.07 -2.35 23.71
N ASP A 315 -13.24 -1.80 22.54
CA ASP A 315 -13.65 -2.48 21.31
C ASP A 315 -12.47 -3.01 20.46
N TYR A 316 -11.23 -2.90 20.96
CA TYR A 316 -10.00 -3.27 20.25
C TYR A 316 -10.05 -4.69 19.67
N VAL A 317 -10.47 -5.68 20.48
CA VAL A 317 -10.58 -7.08 20.05
C VAL A 317 -11.63 -7.24 18.96
N GLU A 318 -12.77 -6.58 19.12
CA GLU A 318 -13.89 -6.67 18.17
C GLU A 318 -13.53 -6.00 16.82
N LYS A 319 -12.83 -4.88 16.84
CA LYS A 319 -12.31 -4.23 15.62
C LYS A 319 -11.42 -5.19 14.83
N TYR A 320 -10.44 -5.80 15.48
CA TYR A 320 -9.56 -6.78 14.81
C TYR A 320 -10.32 -8.02 14.34
N ARG A 321 -11.26 -8.55 15.16
CA ARG A 321 -12.09 -9.69 14.77
C ARG A 321 -12.87 -9.38 13.49
N LYS A 322 -13.53 -8.22 13.45
CA LYS A 322 -14.33 -7.78 12.29
C LYS A 322 -13.45 -7.65 11.05
N SER A 323 -12.31 -6.97 11.16
CA SER A 323 -11.41 -6.75 10.02
C SER A 323 -10.82 -8.06 9.49
N LEU A 324 -10.29 -8.90 10.38
CA LEU A 324 -9.68 -10.17 9.97
C LEU A 324 -10.70 -11.15 9.40
N GLN A 325 -11.94 -11.15 9.91
CA GLN A 325 -13.04 -11.94 9.34
C GLN A 325 -13.43 -11.43 7.94
N LYS A 326 -13.50 -10.11 7.74
CA LYS A 326 -13.77 -9.55 6.40
C LYS A 326 -12.65 -9.89 5.41
N ILE A 327 -11.39 -9.84 5.85
CA ILE A 327 -10.27 -10.26 5.02
C ILE A 327 -10.40 -11.75 4.66
N GLU A 328 -10.70 -12.62 5.63
CA GLU A 328 -10.88 -14.06 5.37
C GLU A 328 -11.99 -14.30 4.35
N ASN A 329 -13.17 -13.70 4.56
CA ASN A 329 -14.30 -13.83 3.64
C ASN A 329 -13.93 -13.36 2.23
N TYR A 330 -13.29 -12.18 2.12
CA TYR A 330 -12.83 -11.66 0.83
C TYR A 330 -11.89 -12.62 0.10
N LEU A 331 -10.92 -13.20 0.83
CA LEU A 331 -9.96 -14.14 0.27
C LEU A 331 -10.61 -15.44 -0.18
N GLN A 332 -11.59 -15.95 0.57
CA GLN A 332 -12.34 -17.14 0.22
C GLN A 332 -13.22 -16.93 -1.02
N GLU A 333 -13.86 -15.76 -1.13
CA GLU A 333 -14.77 -15.44 -2.23
C GLU A 333 -14.04 -15.07 -3.52
N ASN A 334 -12.93 -14.31 -3.43
CA ASN A 334 -12.29 -13.69 -4.60
C ASN A 334 -10.93 -14.30 -4.97
N GLN A 335 -10.32 -15.06 -4.06
CA GLN A 335 -8.97 -15.64 -4.23
C GLN A 335 -8.90 -17.06 -3.64
N SER A 336 -9.95 -17.86 -3.83
CA SER A 336 -10.12 -19.16 -3.14
C SER A 336 -8.94 -20.10 -3.31
N ASP A 337 -8.37 -20.21 -4.51
CA ASP A 337 -7.22 -21.10 -4.80
C ASP A 337 -5.98 -20.68 -4.02
N LEU A 338 -5.68 -19.36 -3.99
CA LEU A 338 -4.57 -18.81 -3.21
C LEU A 338 -4.82 -18.95 -1.71
N TYR A 339 -6.07 -18.73 -1.27
CA TYR A 339 -6.45 -18.88 0.13
C TYR A 339 -6.25 -20.34 0.57
N GLN A 340 -6.75 -21.33 -0.17
CA GLN A 340 -6.58 -22.76 0.13
C GLN A 340 -5.11 -23.16 0.13
N LYS A 341 -4.35 -22.77 -0.90
CA LYS A 341 -2.92 -23.04 -1.04
C LYS A 341 -2.08 -22.47 0.11
N TYR A 342 -2.44 -21.27 0.59
CA TYR A 342 -1.68 -20.54 1.60
C TYR A 342 -2.43 -20.29 2.92
N GLN A 343 -3.44 -21.11 3.21
CA GLN A 343 -4.25 -20.98 4.44
C GLN A 343 -3.40 -20.95 5.72
N ASN A 344 -2.31 -21.70 5.76
CA ASN A 344 -1.37 -21.68 6.87
C ASN A 344 -0.69 -20.30 7.07
N TYR A 345 -0.43 -19.57 6.00
CA TYR A 345 0.10 -18.21 6.06
C TYR A 345 -0.97 -17.23 6.54
N PHE A 346 -2.23 -17.42 6.12
CA PHE A 346 -3.35 -16.64 6.62
C PHE A 346 -3.51 -16.80 8.13
N TYR A 347 -3.48 -18.02 8.66
CA TYR A 347 -3.53 -18.23 10.11
C TYR A 347 -2.30 -17.68 10.83
N ALA A 348 -1.12 -17.67 10.21
CA ALA A 348 0.05 -16.98 10.76
C ALA A 348 -0.11 -15.45 10.77
N PHE A 349 -0.73 -14.88 9.73
CA PHE A 349 -1.11 -13.48 9.69
C PHE A 349 -2.08 -13.12 10.82
N VAL A 350 -3.15 -13.87 11.01
CA VAL A 350 -4.10 -13.69 12.14
C VAL A 350 -3.39 -13.84 13.49
N ALA A 351 -2.55 -14.86 13.66
CA ALA A 351 -1.81 -15.09 14.90
C ALA A 351 -0.85 -13.93 15.21
N THR A 352 -0.27 -13.26 14.21
CA THR A 352 0.56 -12.06 14.43
C THR A 352 -0.28 -10.91 14.99
N HIS A 353 -1.53 -10.74 14.56
CA HIS A 353 -2.44 -9.75 15.15
C HIS A 353 -2.81 -10.09 16.60
N LEU A 354 -2.90 -11.38 16.95
CA LEU A 354 -3.10 -11.78 18.35
C LEU A 354 -1.97 -11.30 19.28
N PHE A 355 -0.73 -11.18 18.77
CA PHE A 355 0.38 -10.64 19.59
C PHE A 355 0.18 -9.14 19.86
N PHE A 356 -0.36 -8.37 18.90
CA PHE A 356 -0.73 -6.97 19.12
C PHE A 356 -1.89 -6.86 20.11
N ILE A 357 -2.92 -7.68 19.95
CA ILE A 357 -4.07 -7.73 20.87
C ILE A 357 -3.61 -8.10 22.27
N LEU A 358 -2.70 -9.07 22.43
CA LEU A 358 -2.16 -9.47 23.73
C LEU A 358 -1.46 -8.30 24.42
N ALA A 359 -0.57 -7.59 23.72
CA ALA A 359 0.23 -6.52 24.32
C ALA A 359 -0.59 -5.24 24.53
N ASN A 360 -1.32 -4.78 23.49
CA ASN A 360 -1.94 -3.46 23.48
C ASN A 360 -3.33 -3.44 24.10
N PHE A 361 -4.01 -4.59 24.24
CA PHE A 361 -5.31 -4.69 24.88
C PHE A 361 -5.30 -5.60 26.11
N CYS A 362 -5.05 -6.92 25.94
CA CYS A 362 -5.20 -7.86 27.04
C CYS A 362 -4.31 -7.51 28.24
N CYS A 363 -3.06 -7.13 27.99
CA CYS A 363 -2.07 -6.81 29.00
C CYS A 363 -1.80 -5.31 29.18
N HIS A 364 -2.60 -4.44 28.54
CA HIS A 364 -2.51 -3.00 28.73
C HIS A 364 -2.75 -2.64 30.22
N LYS A 365 -2.08 -1.57 30.70
CA LYS A 365 -2.18 -1.12 32.10
C LYS A 365 -3.61 -0.82 32.53
N ASP A 366 -4.43 -0.28 31.63
CA ASP A 366 -5.83 0.11 31.91
C ASP A 366 -6.81 -1.08 31.85
N ASN A 367 -6.37 -2.27 31.41
CA ASN A 367 -7.20 -3.48 31.45
C ASN A 367 -7.13 -4.17 32.80
N LYS A 368 -8.17 -3.96 33.63
CA LYS A 368 -8.28 -4.60 34.97
C LYS A 368 -8.51 -6.11 34.89
N ASN A 369 -9.05 -6.63 33.77
CA ASN A 369 -9.47 -8.04 33.60
C ASN A 369 -8.55 -8.84 32.67
N GLN A 370 -7.23 -8.66 32.74
CA GLN A 370 -6.23 -9.20 31.80
C GLN A 370 -6.38 -10.71 31.52
N LEU A 371 -6.47 -11.54 32.57
CA LEU A 371 -6.60 -13.01 32.41
C LEU A 371 -7.93 -13.40 31.72
N LYS A 372 -9.03 -12.72 32.06
CA LYS A 372 -10.34 -12.93 31.42
C LYS A 372 -10.27 -12.57 29.95
N SER A 373 -9.63 -11.44 29.61
CA SER A 373 -9.44 -10.99 28.23
C SER A 373 -8.58 -11.95 27.42
N ILE A 374 -7.49 -12.51 27.96
CA ILE A 374 -6.69 -13.53 27.29
C ILE A 374 -7.53 -14.80 27.06
N LYS A 375 -8.27 -15.26 28.07
CA LYS A 375 -9.15 -16.44 27.93
C LYS A 375 -10.27 -16.24 26.92
N SER A 376 -10.78 -15.02 26.72
CA SER A 376 -11.84 -14.74 25.75
C SER A 376 -11.39 -14.89 24.30
N LEU A 377 -10.09 -14.73 24.00
CA LEU A 377 -9.56 -14.90 22.63
C LEU A 377 -9.78 -16.33 22.09
N TYR A 378 -9.73 -17.34 22.96
CA TYR A 378 -9.97 -18.74 22.57
C TYR A 378 -11.42 -19.04 22.20
N LYS A 379 -12.35 -18.16 22.57
CA LYS A 379 -13.79 -18.32 22.26
C LYS A 379 -14.16 -17.76 20.86
N ILE A 380 -13.26 -17.02 20.24
CA ILE A 380 -13.43 -16.46 18.89
C ILE A 380 -12.92 -17.49 17.90
N PRO A 381 -13.79 -18.07 17.02
CA PRO A 381 -13.40 -19.18 16.13
C PRO A 381 -12.17 -18.86 15.28
N LEU A 382 -12.12 -17.71 14.62
CA LEU A 382 -11.00 -17.27 13.81
C LEU A 382 -9.66 -17.25 14.60
N PHE A 383 -9.69 -16.72 15.82
CA PHE A 383 -8.50 -16.65 16.68
C PHE A 383 -8.11 -18.04 17.19
N SER A 384 -9.09 -18.86 17.53
CA SER A 384 -8.85 -20.26 17.93
C SER A 384 -8.20 -21.04 16.78
N HIS A 385 -8.72 -20.93 15.56
CA HIS A 385 -8.11 -21.55 14.37
C HIS A 385 -6.67 -21.07 14.18
N ALA A 386 -6.44 -19.76 14.23
CA ALA A 386 -5.09 -19.19 14.09
C ALA A 386 -4.12 -19.70 15.17
N ILE A 387 -4.56 -19.80 16.42
CA ILE A 387 -3.74 -20.33 17.53
C ILE A 387 -3.28 -21.77 17.22
N TYR A 388 -4.19 -22.64 16.77
CA TYR A 388 -3.86 -24.06 16.61
C TYR A 388 -3.27 -24.39 15.25
N LEU A 389 -3.68 -23.73 14.18
CA LEU A 389 -3.32 -24.07 12.80
C LEU A 389 -2.09 -23.30 12.29
N ALA A 390 -1.76 -22.12 12.87
CA ALA A 390 -0.59 -21.38 12.42
C ALA A 390 0.71 -22.17 12.67
N PRO A 391 1.56 -22.39 11.63
CA PRO A 391 2.80 -23.14 11.77
C PRO A 391 3.86 -22.32 12.49
N LEU A 392 4.50 -22.89 13.52
CA LEU A 392 5.54 -22.20 14.30
C LEU A 392 6.74 -21.76 13.46
N ARG A 393 7.07 -22.51 12.40
CA ARG A 393 8.20 -22.21 11.49
C ARG A 393 8.06 -20.87 10.74
N LEU A 394 6.85 -20.31 10.66
CA LEU A 394 6.61 -19.02 10.02
C LEU A 394 6.89 -17.83 10.95
N PHE A 395 7.27 -18.08 12.19
CA PHE A 395 7.54 -17.04 13.18
C PHE A 395 9.01 -17.01 13.61
N PRO A 396 9.55 -15.81 13.89
CA PRO A 396 10.79 -15.71 14.64
C PRO A 396 10.69 -16.41 16.01
N PRO A 397 11.78 -16.93 16.58
CA PRO A 397 11.74 -17.74 17.81
C PRO A 397 10.94 -17.12 18.96
N GLN A 398 11.08 -15.82 19.18
CA GLN A 398 10.35 -15.10 20.23
C GLN A 398 8.83 -15.12 20.01
N LYS A 399 8.35 -14.91 18.78
CA LYS A 399 6.93 -14.98 18.44
C LYS A 399 6.42 -16.41 18.44
N ALA A 400 7.23 -17.37 18.01
CA ALA A 400 6.90 -18.80 18.07
C ALA A 400 6.67 -19.25 19.51
N LEU A 401 7.50 -18.79 20.47
CA LEU A 401 7.31 -19.06 21.90
C LEU A 401 5.95 -18.52 22.40
N VAL A 402 5.58 -17.30 22.01
CA VAL A 402 4.27 -16.73 22.39
C VAL A 402 3.13 -17.58 21.83
N LEU A 403 3.24 -18.01 20.56
CA LEU A 403 2.23 -18.89 19.96
C LEU A 403 2.16 -20.25 20.67
N LEU A 404 3.28 -20.83 21.09
CA LEU A 404 3.31 -22.05 21.92
C LEU A 404 2.58 -21.82 23.23
N CYS A 405 2.82 -20.70 23.92
CA CYS A 405 2.08 -20.36 25.13
C CYS A 405 0.56 -20.29 24.89
N PHE A 406 0.13 -19.76 23.73
CA PHE A 406 -1.28 -19.80 23.32
C PHE A 406 -1.75 -21.25 23.09
N LYS A 407 -1.02 -22.06 22.33
CA LYS A 407 -1.40 -23.47 22.03
C LYS A 407 -1.58 -24.32 23.30
N PHE A 408 -0.71 -24.12 24.28
CA PHE A 408 -0.77 -24.84 25.57
C PHE A 408 -1.59 -24.10 26.65
N LYS A 409 -2.31 -23.03 26.29
CA LYS A 409 -3.15 -22.24 27.20
C LYS A 409 -2.41 -21.75 28.45
N LEU A 410 -1.13 -21.43 28.34
CA LEU A 410 -0.29 -20.94 29.45
C LEU A 410 -0.63 -19.46 29.74
N VAL A 411 -1.85 -19.20 30.19
CA VAL A 411 -2.44 -17.86 30.31
C VAL A 411 -1.66 -16.94 31.24
N ILE A 412 -1.08 -17.48 32.35
CA ILE A 412 -0.24 -16.71 33.29
C ILE A 412 1.03 -16.23 32.57
N LEU A 413 1.69 -17.13 31.82
CA LEU A 413 2.89 -16.80 31.05
C LEU A 413 2.60 -15.80 29.95
N LEU A 414 1.49 -15.97 29.22
CA LEU A 414 1.01 -14.99 28.22
C LEU A 414 0.81 -13.59 28.83
N ARG A 415 0.21 -13.52 30.04
CA ARG A 415 0.05 -12.25 30.76
C ARG A 415 1.40 -11.62 31.10
N LEU A 416 2.37 -12.41 31.56
CA LEU A 416 3.70 -11.91 31.88
C LEU A 416 4.41 -11.35 30.63
N ILE A 417 4.45 -12.13 29.57
CA ILE A 417 5.06 -11.73 28.28
C ILE A 417 4.37 -10.48 27.73
N GLY A 418 3.03 -10.47 27.71
CA GLY A 418 2.25 -9.35 27.21
C GLY A 418 2.52 -8.05 27.98
N ARG A 419 2.63 -8.11 29.32
CA ARG A 419 2.98 -6.95 30.17
C ARG A 419 4.39 -6.43 29.89
N LEU A 420 5.38 -7.32 29.73
CA LEU A 420 6.74 -6.94 29.37
C LEU A 420 6.75 -6.20 28.02
N ARG A 421 6.01 -6.71 27.04
CA ARG A 421 5.90 -6.07 25.74
C ARG A 421 5.14 -4.75 25.79
N ALA A 422 4.04 -4.66 26.52
CA ALA A 422 3.29 -3.42 26.72
C ALA A 422 4.17 -2.33 27.34
N LYS A 423 5.01 -2.68 28.34
CA LYS A 423 5.98 -1.77 28.96
C LYS A 423 7.08 -1.31 27.98
N GLN A 424 7.52 -2.17 27.05
CA GLN A 424 8.47 -1.77 25.99
C GLN A 424 7.85 -0.81 24.98
N ASN A 425 6.56 -0.98 24.65
CA ASN A 425 5.84 -0.12 23.72
C ASN A 425 5.50 1.26 24.31
N SER A 426 5.51 1.41 25.65
CA SER A 426 5.24 2.68 26.34
C SER A 426 6.49 3.53 26.64
N LYS A 427 7.68 3.01 26.35
CA LYS A 427 8.97 3.74 26.35
C LYS A 427 9.29 4.25 24.95
#